data_b738ebd14c9b277242a66c1038beeb06
#
_entry.id   b738ebd14c9b277242a66c1038beeb06
#
_cell.length_a   1.000
_cell.length_b   1.000
_cell.length_c   1.000
_cell.angle_alpha   90.00
_cell.angle_beta   90.00
_cell.angle_gamma   90.00
#
_symmetry.space_group_name_H-M   'P 1'
#
loop_
_entity.id
_entity.type
_entity.pdbx_description
1 polymer ?
#
loop_
_entity_poly.entity_id
_entity_poly.type
_entity_poly.pdbx_seq_one_letter_code
_entity_poly.pdbx_strand_id
1 'polypeptide(L)'
;MSFDVSRSGLVVVVAGVVVAGFSLCFGVTAAASDAASGSCGVRGYSYAGVQDARVAHGIRATLTLLAQPQVEDGHVAAWVGVGGPGEGSGGSDAWIQIGLSAFLDGVSHLYFEVDQPGTGPRYTELASTLPVGARYQVAVLEVGSRPGWWRVWLNGAPDSDPVYLAGSSGRWRPMAIAETWDGGRPVCNRFAYRFERVAIAAAPGGAWKPFVTGDRFEDPGYRVRLLTQTAFLASST
;
A
#
# COMPACT_ATOMS: atom_id res chain seq x y z
N MET A 1 -5.30 10.82 -14.48
CA MET A 1 -5.46 9.39 -14.81
C MET A 1 -6.59 8.89 -13.96
N SER A 2 -7.74 8.57 -14.56
CA SER A 2 -8.93 8.11 -13.82
C SER A 2 -8.82 6.60 -13.68
N PHE A 3 -8.80 6.10 -12.45
CA PHE A 3 -8.80 4.66 -12.17
C PHE A 3 -10.23 4.25 -11.90
N ASP A 4 -10.82 3.53 -12.86
CA ASP A 4 -12.18 3.02 -12.74
C ASP A 4 -12.14 1.60 -12.18
N VAL A 5 -12.64 1.42 -10.94
CA VAL A 5 -12.72 0.11 -10.28
C VAL A 5 -14.16 -0.38 -10.34
N SER A 6 -14.51 -1.06 -11.45
CA SER A 6 -15.79 -1.79 -11.55
C SER A 6 -15.60 -3.22 -11.04
N ARG A 7 -16.26 -3.56 -9.93
CA ARG A 7 -16.45 -4.94 -9.47
C ARG A 7 -17.71 -5.51 -10.10
N SER A 8 -17.56 -6.44 -11.04
CA SER A 8 -18.66 -7.29 -11.48
C SER A 8 -18.20 -8.73 -11.55
N GLY A 9 -18.66 -9.55 -10.61
CA GLY A 9 -18.46 -10.98 -10.62
C GLY A 9 -19.35 -11.65 -11.67
N LEU A 10 -18.76 -12.47 -12.53
CA LEU A 10 -19.50 -13.37 -13.41
C LEU A 10 -19.05 -14.80 -13.14
N VAL A 11 -19.98 -15.63 -12.63
CA VAL A 11 -19.81 -17.07 -12.48
C VAL A 11 -20.19 -17.72 -13.79
N VAL A 12 -19.25 -18.44 -14.42
CA VAL A 12 -19.56 -19.33 -15.57
C VAL A 12 -19.27 -20.76 -15.18
N VAL A 13 -20.32 -21.55 -15.16
CA VAL A 13 -20.29 -23.02 -15.04
C VAL A 13 -20.22 -23.60 -16.45
N VAL A 14 -19.20 -24.39 -16.74
CA VAL A 14 -19.16 -25.21 -17.98
C VAL A 14 -19.02 -26.68 -17.60
N ALA A 15 -20.01 -27.43 -17.99
CA ALA A 15 -20.08 -28.89 -17.84
C ALA A 15 -19.26 -29.61 -18.90
N GLY A 16 -18.68 -30.73 -18.51
CA GLY A 16 -17.75 -31.52 -19.29
C GLY A 16 -18.33 -32.43 -20.37
N VAL A 17 -17.46 -32.92 -21.21
CA VAL A 17 -17.66 -34.20 -21.95
C VAL A 17 -16.33 -34.96 -21.97
N VAL A 18 -16.40 -36.21 -21.55
CA VAL A 18 -15.34 -37.22 -21.55
C VAL A 18 -15.24 -37.88 -22.92
N VAL A 19 -14.06 -38.00 -23.50
CA VAL A 19 -13.76 -38.97 -24.55
C VAL A 19 -12.43 -39.65 -24.23
N ALA A 20 -12.45 -40.93 -24.05
CA ALA A 20 -11.32 -41.79 -23.81
C ALA A 20 -10.61 -42.15 -25.12
N GLY A 21 -9.30 -42.04 -25.15
CA GLY A 21 -8.45 -42.56 -26.23
C GLY A 21 -7.11 -43.01 -25.68
N PHE A 22 -6.91 -44.33 -25.63
CA PHE A 22 -5.63 -44.97 -25.24
C PHE A 22 -4.60 -44.82 -26.37
N SER A 23 -3.44 -44.27 -26.08
CA SER A 23 -2.20 -44.46 -26.87
C SER A 23 -1.01 -44.49 -25.94
N LEU A 24 -0.42 -45.67 -25.86
CA LEU A 24 0.83 -45.91 -25.14
C LEU A 24 2.02 -45.44 -26.04
N CYS A 25 2.65 -44.35 -25.68
CA CYS A 25 4.00 -44.00 -26.17
C CYS A 25 4.91 -43.87 -24.97
N PHE A 26 5.91 -44.78 -24.83
CA PHE A 26 7.01 -44.64 -23.89
C PHE A 26 7.92 -43.48 -24.35
N GLY A 27 7.70 -42.30 -23.80
CA GLY A 27 8.60 -41.15 -23.92
C GLY A 27 9.37 -40.99 -22.62
N VAL A 28 10.72 -41.00 -22.72
CA VAL A 28 11.61 -40.64 -21.61
C VAL A 28 11.38 -39.18 -21.31
N THR A 29 10.64 -38.91 -20.25
CA THR A 29 10.45 -37.54 -19.76
C THR A 29 11.71 -37.12 -19.00
N ALA A 30 12.54 -36.26 -19.62
CA ALA A 30 13.42 -35.40 -18.86
C ALA A 30 12.56 -34.62 -17.89
N ALA A 31 12.76 -34.82 -16.59
CA ALA A 31 12.14 -33.99 -15.55
C ALA A 31 12.65 -32.55 -15.74
N ALA A 32 11.87 -31.73 -16.47
CA ALA A 32 11.99 -30.31 -16.32
C ALA A 32 11.63 -30.04 -14.85
N SER A 33 12.60 -29.58 -14.09
CA SER A 33 12.34 -28.97 -12.79
C SER A 33 11.45 -27.77 -13.07
N ASP A 34 10.14 -27.92 -12.84
CA ASP A 34 9.25 -26.79 -12.65
C ASP A 34 9.80 -26.00 -11.45
N ALA A 35 10.65 -25.02 -11.75
CA ALA A 35 10.84 -23.91 -10.85
C ALA A 35 9.43 -23.35 -10.69
N ALA A 36 8.83 -23.58 -9.53
CA ALA A 36 7.55 -23.02 -9.16
C ALA A 36 7.64 -21.52 -9.45
N SER A 37 6.99 -21.08 -10.52
CA SER A 37 6.75 -19.68 -10.75
C SER A 37 5.82 -19.25 -9.61
N GLY A 38 6.43 -18.79 -8.51
CA GLY A 38 5.69 -18.28 -7.36
C GLY A 38 4.78 -17.18 -7.88
N SER A 39 3.48 -17.38 -7.69
CA SER A 39 2.51 -16.34 -8.02
C SER A 39 2.83 -15.13 -7.13
N CYS A 40 3.14 -14.00 -7.75
CA CYS A 40 3.35 -12.75 -7.02
C CYS A 40 2.00 -12.07 -6.84
N GLY A 41 1.65 -11.85 -5.57
CA GLY A 41 0.46 -11.12 -5.22
C GLY A 41 -0.86 -11.83 -5.51
N VAL A 42 -1.91 -11.08 -5.30
CA VAL A 42 -3.25 -11.37 -5.80
C VAL A 42 -3.54 -10.43 -6.97
N ARG A 43 -4.42 -10.81 -7.86
CA ARG A 43 -4.79 -9.95 -8.99
C ARG A 43 -5.33 -8.61 -8.47
N GLY A 44 -4.77 -7.51 -8.97
CA GLY A 44 -5.08 -6.16 -8.54
C GLY A 44 -4.06 -5.63 -7.52
N TYR A 45 -4.52 -5.23 -6.36
CA TYR A 45 -3.66 -4.75 -5.28
C TYR A 45 -3.14 -5.89 -4.42
N SER A 46 -1.87 -5.80 -4.02
CA SER A 46 -1.25 -6.66 -3.03
C SER A 46 -0.45 -5.83 -2.02
N TYR A 47 -0.39 -6.29 -0.78
CA TYR A 47 0.11 -5.50 0.33
C TYR A 47 1.17 -6.23 1.16
N ALA A 48 2.14 -5.45 1.69
CA ALA A 48 3.07 -5.87 2.73
C ALA A 48 3.18 -4.74 3.76
N GLY A 49 2.62 -4.92 4.95
CA GLY A 49 2.61 -3.85 5.94
C GLY A 49 1.92 -4.19 7.24
N VAL A 50 1.65 -3.15 8.02
CA VAL A 50 1.03 -3.27 9.34
C VAL A 50 -0.01 -2.17 9.57
N GLN A 51 -1.06 -2.51 10.34
CA GLN A 51 -2.05 -1.57 10.84
C GLN A 51 -2.01 -1.52 12.37
N ASP A 52 -2.14 -0.34 12.98
CA ASP A 52 -2.18 -0.22 14.44
C ASP A 52 -3.46 -0.85 15.00
N ALA A 53 -3.36 -1.44 16.19
CA ALA A 53 -4.50 -2.02 16.89
C ALA A 53 -5.55 -0.97 17.33
N ARG A 54 -5.16 0.29 17.38
CA ARG A 54 -5.94 1.41 17.94
C ARG A 54 -6.34 2.40 16.88
N VAL A 55 -7.47 3.04 17.03
CA VAL A 55 -7.80 4.28 16.31
C VAL A 55 -6.89 5.42 16.78
N ALA A 56 -6.57 6.35 15.87
CA ALA A 56 -5.69 7.46 16.19
C ALA A 56 -5.98 8.69 15.31
N HIS A 57 -5.31 9.79 15.63
CA HIS A 57 -5.42 11.08 14.97
C HIS A 57 -4.24 11.37 14.03
N GLY A 58 -3.48 10.35 13.70
CA GLY A 58 -2.38 10.46 12.75
C GLY A 58 -1.38 9.31 12.88
N ILE A 59 -0.48 9.26 11.92
CA ILE A 59 0.65 8.33 11.85
C ILE A 59 1.86 9.04 11.28
N ARG A 60 3.05 8.64 11.72
CA ARG A 60 4.32 9.04 11.14
C ARG A 60 5.29 7.88 11.03
N ALA A 61 6.20 7.96 10.08
CA ALA A 61 7.36 7.08 9.98
C ALA A 61 8.54 7.80 9.32
N THR A 62 9.72 7.19 9.40
CA THR A 62 10.82 7.46 8.48
C THR A 62 10.83 6.36 7.43
N LEU A 63 10.61 6.72 6.18
CA LEU A 63 10.67 5.82 5.03
C LEU A 63 12.05 5.87 4.41
N THR A 64 12.60 4.71 4.04
CA THR A 64 13.86 4.59 3.30
C THR A 64 13.66 3.73 2.08
N LEU A 65 14.04 4.25 0.91
CA LEU A 65 14.13 3.50 -0.33
C LEU A 65 15.40 2.63 -0.28
N LEU A 66 15.26 1.30 -0.19
CA LEU A 66 16.41 0.39 -0.06
C LEU A 66 16.97 -0.06 -1.41
N ALA A 67 16.14 -0.13 -2.43
CA ALA A 67 16.49 -0.41 -3.82
C ALA A 67 15.50 0.30 -4.74
N GLN A 68 15.93 0.66 -5.96
CA GLN A 68 14.97 1.16 -6.95
C GLN A 68 13.97 0.04 -7.30
N PRO A 69 12.68 0.33 -7.25
CA PRO A 69 11.64 -0.62 -7.62
C PRO A 69 11.76 -1.06 -9.09
N GLN A 70 11.33 -2.28 -9.35
CA GLN A 70 11.16 -2.80 -10.70
C GLN A 70 9.66 -2.96 -10.92
N VAL A 71 9.08 -2.09 -11.71
CA VAL A 71 7.66 -2.08 -12.03
C VAL A 71 7.47 -2.60 -13.44
N GLU A 72 6.85 -3.77 -13.56
CA GLU A 72 6.54 -4.40 -14.84
C GLU A 72 5.20 -3.91 -15.40
N ASP A 73 4.24 -3.61 -14.50
CA ASP A 73 2.98 -2.96 -14.82
C ASP A 73 2.37 -2.30 -13.59
N GLY A 74 1.49 -1.31 -13.79
CA GLY A 74 0.85 -0.58 -12.71
C GLY A 74 1.82 0.30 -11.93
N HIS A 75 1.94 0.04 -10.60
CA HIS A 75 2.82 0.79 -9.72
C HIS A 75 3.18 0.03 -8.46
N VAL A 76 4.16 0.55 -7.72
CA VAL A 76 4.42 0.20 -6.33
C VAL A 76 4.43 1.46 -5.48
N ALA A 77 4.09 1.32 -4.19
CA ALA A 77 4.18 2.41 -3.24
C ALA A 77 4.56 1.92 -1.83
N ALA A 78 5.04 2.83 -0.99
CA ALA A 78 5.25 2.62 0.44
C ALA A 78 4.82 3.89 1.18
N TRP A 79 3.83 3.79 2.05
CA TRP A 79 3.18 4.95 2.63
C TRP A 79 2.76 4.74 4.09
N VAL A 80 2.49 5.84 4.76
CA VAL A 80 1.74 5.90 6.01
C VAL A 80 0.45 6.67 5.76
N GLY A 81 -0.65 6.19 6.34
CA GLY A 81 -1.95 6.77 6.09
C GLY A 81 -3.04 6.35 7.06
N VAL A 82 -4.21 6.91 6.86
CA VAL A 82 -5.46 6.62 7.57
C VAL A 82 -6.62 6.57 6.60
N GLY A 83 -7.67 5.81 6.96
CA GLY A 83 -8.82 5.58 6.09
C GLY A 83 -8.59 4.46 5.08
N GLY A 84 -9.45 4.36 4.10
CA GLY A 84 -9.41 3.31 3.07
C GLY A 84 -10.72 3.19 2.31
N PRO A 85 -10.81 2.19 1.42
CA PRO A 85 -12.05 1.87 0.73
C PRO A 85 -13.18 1.55 1.72
N GLY A 86 -14.32 2.22 1.58
CA GLY A 86 -15.49 2.04 2.43
C GLY A 86 -15.40 2.73 3.81
N GLU A 87 -14.31 3.39 4.15
CA GLU A 87 -14.08 4.01 5.46
C GLU A 87 -14.71 5.41 5.61
N GLY A 88 -15.17 6.00 4.54
CA GLY A 88 -15.84 7.29 4.54
C GLY A 88 -17.30 7.23 4.94
N SER A 89 -17.93 8.40 5.00
CA SER A 89 -19.35 8.54 5.34
C SER A 89 -20.25 7.76 4.39
N GLY A 90 -21.14 6.95 4.96
CA GLY A 90 -22.06 6.12 4.18
C GLY A 90 -21.41 4.97 3.42
N GLY A 91 -20.18 4.56 3.80
CA GLY A 91 -19.43 3.48 3.15
C GLY A 91 -18.73 3.92 1.85
N SER A 92 -18.56 5.22 1.64
CA SER A 92 -17.75 5.74 0.54
C SER A 92 -16.26 5.56 0.82
N ASP A 93 -15.46 5.63 -0.24
CA ASP A 93 -14.01 5.62 -0.10
C ASP A 93 -13.53 6.97 0.48
N ALA A 94 -12.62 6.92 1.45
CA ALA A 94 -11.99 8.10 2.00
C ALA A 94 -10.66 7.75 2.68
N TRP A 95 -9.57 8.37 2.26
CA TRP A 95 -8.26 8.21 2.88
C TRP A 95 -7.35 9.41 2.66
N ILE A 96 -6.28 9.46 3.43
CA ILE A 96 -5.16 10.34 3.20
C ILE A 96 -3.87 9.59 3.54
N GLN A 97 -2.89 9.63 2.64
CA GLN A 97 -1.61 8.96 2.78
C GLN A 97 -0.46 9.80 2.20
N ILE A 98 0.75 9.56 2.70
CA ILE A 98 1.99 10.14 2.18
C ILE A 98 3.07 9.08 2.15
N GLY A 99 3.89 9.06 1.08
CA GLY A 99 4.91 8.04 0.93
C GLY A 99 5.75 8.14 -0.32
N LEU A 100 6.33 7.01 -0.68
CA LEU A 100 7.14 6.80 -1.86
C LEU A 100 6.35 5.99 -2.88
N SER A 101 6.47 6.30 -4.16
CA SER A 101 5.87 5.52 -5.26
C SER A 101 6.87 5.34 -6.39
N ALA A 102 6.62 4.36 -7.25
CA ALA A 102 7.29 4.22 -8.53
C ALA A 102 6.34 3.62 -9.57
N PHE A 103 6.55 4.00 -10.82
CA PHE A 103 5.77 3.58 -11.98
C PHE A 103 6.68 2.87 -12.99
N LEU A 104 6.18 2.62 -14.21
CA LEU A 104 6.89 1.92 -15.28
C LEU A 104 8.23 2.57 -15.71
N ASP A 105 8.41 3.86 -15.44
CA ASP A 105 9.66 4.57 -15.71
C ASP A 105 10.82 4.17 -14.79
N GLY A 106 10.53 3.39 -13.73
CA GLY A 106 11.51 2.95 -12.72
C GLY A 106 12.04 4.08 -11.83
N VAL A 107 11.41 5.25 -11.89
CA VAL A 107 11.77 6.40 -11.07
C VAL A 107 10.94 6.41 -9.77
N SER A 108 11.61 6.63 -8.64
CA SER A 108 10.92 6.77 -7.37
C SER A 108 10.53 8.22 -7.10
N HIS A 109 9.32 8.40 -6.62
CA HIS A 109 8.69 9.68 -6.30
C HIS A 109 8.33 9.76 -4.83
N LEU A 110 8.36 10.96 -4.26
CA LEU A 110 7.67 11.29 -3.01
C LEU A 110 6.31 11.87 -3.37
N TYR A 111 5.25 11.40 -2.73
CA TYR A 111 3.89 11.79 -3.04
C TYR A 111 2.99 11.81 -1.82
N PHE A 112 1.87 12.47 -1.92
CA PHE A 112 0.71 12.19 -1.09
C PHE A 112 -0.52 11.96 -1.96
N GLU A 113 -1.48 11.24 -1.39
CA GLU A 113 -2.75 10.96 -2.04
C GLU A 113 -3.90 11.16 -1.07
N VAL A 114 -4.99 11.69 -1.60
CA VAL A 114 -6.24 11.90 -0.86
C VAL A 114 -7.39 11.38 -1.70
N ASP A 115 -8.24 10.58 -1.09
CA ASP A 115 -9.58 10.31 -1.62
C ASP A 115 -10.65 10.94 -0.73
N GLN A 116 -11.57 11.63 -1.35
CA GLN A 116 -12.74 12.23 -0.70
C GLN A 116 -14.00 11.67 -1.36
N PRO A 117 -15.07 11.44 -0.59
CA PRO A 117 -16.33 10.95 -1.15
C PRO A 117 -16.77 11.67 -2.42
N GLY A 118 -16.90 10.91 -3.51
CA GLY A 118 -17.38 11.42 -4.80
C GLY A 118 -16.35 12.12 -5.69
N THR A 119 -15.07 12.20 -5.29
CA THR A 119 -14.04 12.84 -6.13
C THR A 119 -13.04 11.86 -6.73
N GLY A 120 -12.89 10.68 -6.11
CA GLY A 120 -11.84 9.72 -6.41
C GLY A 120 -10.44 10.16 -5.94
N PRO A 121 -9.47 9.24 -5.99
CA PRO A 121 -8.11 9.48 -5.53
C PRO A 121 -7.43 10.62 -6.29
N ARG A 122 -6.79 11.51 -5.55
CA ARG A 122 -5.97 12.61 -6.08
C ARG A 122 -4.52 12.43 -5.65
N TYR A 123 -3.70 11.98 -6.57
CA TYR A 123 -2.26 11.87 -6.41
C TYR A 123 -1.60 13.24 -6.58
N THR A 124 -0.68 13.59 -5.69
CA THR A 124 0.13 14.82 -5.76
C THR A 124 1.60 14.44 -5.56
N GLU A 125 2.42 14.65 -6.60
CA GLU A 125 3.85 14.48 -6.51
C GLU A 125 4.48 15.65 -5.75
N LEU A 126 5.36 15.35 -4.80
CA LEU A 126 6.15 16.32 -4.02
C LEU A 126 7.60 16.41 -4.50
N ALA A 127 8.15 15.28 -4.92
CA ALA A 127 9.50 15.20 -5.50
C ALA A 127 9.63 13.96 -6.37
N SER A 128 10.54 13.98 -7.33
CA SER A 128 10.87 12.86 -8.22
C SER A 128 12.36 12.53 -8.17
N THR A 129 12.73 11.42 -8.80
CA THR A 129 14.12 10.95 -8.93
C THR A 129 14.81 10.75 -7.57
N LEU A 130 14.13 10.04 -6.66
CA LEU A 130 14.64 9.81 -5.33
C LEU A 130 15.81 8.82 -5.35
N PRO A 131 16.96 9.13 -4.73
CA PRO A 131 18.08 8.22 -4.67
C PRO A 131 17.86 7.09 -3.67
N VAL A 132 18.41 5.91 -3.97
CA VAL A 132 18.49 4.79 -3.04
C VAL A 132 19.21 5.23 -1.76
N GLY A 133 18.68 4.82 -0.61
CA GLY A 133 19.17 5.22 0.70
C GLY A 133 18.60 6.55 1.21
N ALA A 134 17.89 7.31 0.38
CA ALA A 134 17.21 8.52 0.82
C ALA A 134 16.18 8.22 1.92
N ARG A 135 16.09 9.11 2.89
CA ARG A 135 15.24 8.97 4.08
C ARG A 135 14.30 10.16 4.18
N TYR A 136 13.02 9.88 4.30
CA TYR A 136 11.98 10.89 4.42
C TYR A 136 11.18 10.67 5.69
N GLN A 137 11.10 11.67 6.56
CA GLN A 137 10.18 11.65 7.67
C GLN A 137 8.82 12.13 7.18
N VAL A 138 7.86 11.24 7.12
CA VAL A 138 6.51 11.50 6.62
C VAL A 138 5.48 11.34 7.73
N ALA A 139 4.40 12.13 7.67
CA ALA A 139 3.28 11.97 8.57
C ALA A 139 1.95 12.40 7.93
N VAL A 140 0.88 11.76 8.38
CA VAL A 140 -0.49 12.24 8.24
C VAL A 140 -0.98 12.60 9.64
N LEU A 141 -1.54 13.80 9.83
CA LEU A 141 -1.93 14.29 11.14
C LEU A 141 -3.22 15.10 11.07
N GLU A 142 -4.16 14.80 11.96
CA GLU A 142 -5.35 15.60 12.15
C GLU A 142 -5.01 16.94 12.80
N VAL A 143 -5.60 18.01 12.30
CA VAL A 143 -5.35 19.39 12.77
C VAL A 143 -5.97 19.59 14.15
N GLY A 144 -5.17 20.01 15.14
CA GLY A 144 -5.54 20.04 16.56
C GLY A 144 -6.78 20.84 16.91
N SER A 145 -7.13 21.88 16.15
CA SER A 145 -8.31 22.73 16.40
C SER A 145 -9.48 22.46 15.44
N ARG A 146 -9.36 21.48 14.56
CA ARG A 146 -10.33 21.26 13.46
C ARG A 146 -10.60 19.77 13.26
N PRO A 147 -11.53 19.14 14.00
CA PRO A 147 -11.85 17.73 13.84
C PRO A 147 -12.21 17.34 12.41
N GLY A 148 -11.66 16.22 11.93
CA GLY A 148 -11.83 15.74 10.55
C GLY A 148 -11.02 16.49 9.50
N TRP A 149 -10.22 17.48 9.87
CA TRP A 149 -9.29 18.15 8.98
C TRP A 149 -7.90 17.54 9.12
N TRP A 150 -7.33 17.05 8.03
CA TRP A 150 -6.08 16.33 7.97
C TRP A 150 -5.05 17.07 7.13
N ARG A 151 -3.78 16.83 7.41
CA ARG A 151 -2.67 17.40 6.67
C ARG A 151 -1.53 16.40 6.57
N VAL A 152 -0.81 16.42 5.45
CA VAL A 152 0.46 15.71 5.33
C VAL A 152 1.62 16.57 5.79
N TRP A 153 2.65 15.91 6.31
CA TRP A 153 3.85 16.53 6.82
C TRP A 153 5.07 15.82 6.26
N LEU A 154 6.05 16.60 5.84
CA LEU A 154 7.31 16.14 5.32
C LEU A 154 8.46 16.77 6.12
N ASN A 155 9.36 15.91 6.67
CA ASN A 155 10.53 16.33 7.42
C ASN A 155 10.23 17.33 8.56
N GLY A 156 9.07 17.17 9.20
CA GLY A 156 8.62 17.98 10.32
C GLY A 156 7.90 19.28 9.97
N ALA A 157 7.74 19.58 8.68
CA ALA A 157 6.96 20.72 8.20
C ALA A 157 5.66 20.28 7.53
N PRO A 158 4.57 21.08 7.61
CA PRO A 158 3.35 20.82 6.85
C PRO A 158 3.61 21.02 5.35
N ASP A 159 3.15 20.07 4.54
CA ASP A 159 3.43 20.03 3.09
C ASP A 159 2.16 19.95 2.23
N SER A 160 0.99 20.09 2.83
CA SER A 160 -0.28 20.26 2.14
C SER A 160 -1.17 21.27 2.81
N ASP A 161 -2.16 21.77 2.09
CA ASP A 161 -3.32 22.41 2.71
C ASP A 161 -4.10 21.37 3.52
N PRO A 162 -4.85 21.80 4.56
CA PRO A 162 -5.72 20.90 5.29
C PRO A 162 -6.85 20.38 4.39
N VAL A 163 -7.11 19.06 4.47
CA VAL A 163 -8.18 18.39 3.74
C VAL A 163 -9.25 17.93 4.74
N TYR A 164 -10.50 18.20 4.46
CA TYR A 164 -11.62 17.73 5.27
C TYR A 164 -12.07 16.33 4.83
N LEU A 165 -12.06 15.39 5.77
CA LEU A 165 -12.55 14.03 5.59
C LEU A 165 -13.68 13.81 6.61
N ALA A 166 -14.91 13.83 6.14
CA ALA A 166 -16.09 13.80 6.98
C ALA A 166 -16.17 12.53 7.83
N GLY A 167 -16.41 12.70 9.15
CA GLY A 167 -16.58 11.58 10.08
C GLY A 167 -15.33 10.80 10.42
N SER A 168 -14.14 11.26 10.02
CA SER A 168 -12.87 10.55 10.19
C SER A 168 -12.21 10.71 11.57
N SER A 169 -12.51 11.80 12.28
CA SER A 169 -11.86 12.13 13.56
C SER A 169 -12.00 11.00 14.60
N GLY A 170 -10.85 10.47 15.06
CA GLY A 170 -10.80 9.41 16.07
C GLY A 170 -11.46 8.08 15.67
N ARG A 171 -11.63 7.79 14.36
CA ARG A 171 -12.32 6.59 13.90
C ARG A 171 -11.43 5.63 13.14
N TRP A 172 -10.35 6.09 12.56
CA TRP A 172 -9.53 5.28 11.67
C TRP A 172 -8.30 4.70 12.36
N ARG A 173 -7.99 3.47 12.02
CA ARG A 173 -6.77 2.78 12.44
C ARG A 173 -5.63 3.12 11.46
N PRO A 174 -4.53 3.72 11.93
CA PRO A 174 -3.41 4.07 11.06
C PRO A 174 -2.69 2.87 10.48
N MET A 175 -2.17 3.02 9.27
CA MET A 175 -1.46 1.99 8.52
C MET A 175 -0.10 2.49 8.05
N ALA A 176 0.88 1.58 8.05
CA ALA A 176 2.17 1.71 7.40
C ALA A 176 2.33 0.51 6.45
N ILE A 177 2.25 0.74 5.15
CA ILE A 177 2.07 -0.31 4.14
C ILE A 177 2.96 -0.03 2.93
N ALA A 178 3.56 -1.09 2.39
CA ALA A 178 3.98 -1.12 1.00
C ALA A 178 2.92 -1.86 0.19
N GLU A 179 2.61 -1.35 -0.98
CA GLU A 179 1.62 -1.89 -1.89
C GLU A 179 2.15 -2.02 -3.31
N THR A 180 1.51 -2.85 -4.09
CA THR A 180 1.65 -2.91 -5.53
C THR A 180 0.31 -3.12 -6.20
N TRP A 181 0.14 -2.47 -7.32
CA TRP A 181 -0.94 -2.73 -8.27
C TRP A 181 -0.34 -3.30 -9.55
N ASP A 182 -0.89 -4.40 -10.05
CA ASP A 182 -0.38 -5.16 -11.17
C ASP A 182 -0.86 -4.66 -12.54
N GLY A 183 -1.53 -3.51 -12.61
CA GLY A 183 -2.09 -2.98 -13.85
C GLY A 183 -3.25 -3.82 -14.41
N GLY A 184 -3.74 -4.80 -13.64
CA GLY A 184 -4.72 -5.80 -14.08
C GLY A 184 -4.11 -6.98 -14.86
N ARG A 185 -2.76 -7.09 -14.89
CA ARG A 185 -1.99 -8.20 -15.49
C ARG A 185 -1.22 -8.97 -14.42
N PRO A 186 -1.01 -10.29 -14.56
CA PRO A 186 -0.26 -11.08 -13.58
C PRO A 186 1.25 -10.81 -13.70
N VAL A 187 1.71 -9.71 -13.10
CA VAL A 187 3.12 -9.30 -13.07
C VAL A 187 3.67 -9.29 -11.63
N CYS A 188 4.99 -9.38 -11.50
CA CYS A 188 5.69 -9.38 -10.23
C CYS A 188 6.48 -8.09 -10.03
N ASN A 189 5.81 -7.01 -9.67
CA ASN A 189 6.50 -5.80 -9.29
C ASN A 189 7.39 -6.04 -8.06
N ARG A 190 8.60 -5.50 -8.08
CA ARG A 190 9.58 -5.68 -7.01
C ARG A 190 9.90 -4.38 -6.31
N PHE A 191 9.99 -4.45 -4.99
CA PHE A 191 10.33 -3.31 -4.16
C PHE A 191 11.04 -3.75 -2.88
N ALA A 192 11.73 -2.81 -2.23
CA ALA A 192 12.30 -2.96 -0.91
C ALA A 192 12.29 -1.61 -0.18
N TYR A 193 11.51 -1.52 0.88
CA TYR A 193 11.34 -0.31 1.70
C TYR A 193 11.59 -0.63 3.17
N ARG A 194 12.13 0.36 3.90
CA ARG A 194 12.24 0.32 5.35
C ARG A 194 11.35 1.40 5.96
N PHE A 195 10.59 0.98 6.97
CA PHE A 195 9.81 1.83 7.84
C PHE A 195 10.48 1.86 9.20
N GLU A 196 10.76 3.05 9.73
CA GLU A 196 11.40 3.24 11.04
C GLU A 196 10.66 4.30 11.83
N ARG A 197 10.74 4.20 13.19
CA ARG A 197 10.12 5.15 14.10
C ARG A 197 8.63 5.33 13.87
N VAL A 198 7.95 4.25 13.49
CA VAL A 198 6.51 4.27 13.27
C VAL A 198 5.83 4.63 14.59
N ALA A 199 5.01 5.67 14.56
CA ALA A 199 4.31 6.16 15.73
C ALA A 199 2.95 6.73 15.34
N ILE A 200 1.97 6.65 16.26
CA ILE A 200 0.63 7.20 16.08
C ILE A 200 0.41 8.46 16.93
N ALA A 201 -0.45 9.35 16.46
CA ALA A 201 -0.89 10.51 17.23
C ALA A 201 -2.11 10.14 18.08
N ALA A 202 -1.96 10.15 19.39
CA ALA A 202 -3.05 9.80 20.33
C ALA A 202 -4.09 10.92 20.47
N ALA A 203 -3.81 12.11 19.93
CA ALA A 203 -4.72 13.26 19.91
C ALA A 203 -4.49 14.09 18.65
N PRO A 204 -5.50 14.88 18.19
CA PRO A 204 -5.32 15.83 17.12
C PRO A 204 -4.17 16.80 17.42
N GLY A 205 -3.36 17.12 16.40
CA GLY A 205 -2.19 17.97 16.54
C GLY A 205 -0.95 17.31 17.10
N GLY A 206 -1.00 16.01 17.49
CA GLY A 206 0.20 15.28 17.94
C GLY A 206 -0.01 14.31 19.10
N ALA A 207 0.82 14.41 20.17
CA ALA A 207 0.90 13.42 21.25
C ALA A 207 1.30 12.02 20.74
N TRP A 208 2.48 11.94 20.14
CA TRP A 208 3.00 10.73 19.50
C TRP A 208 3.27 9.60 20.49
N LYS A 209 2.80 8.41 20.18
CA LYS A 209 3.03 7.17 20.91
C LYS A 209 3.57 6.08 20.00
N PRO A 210 4.36 5.12 20.51
CA PRO A 210 4.82 4.00 19.72
C PRO A 210 3.66 3.25 19.06
N PHE A 211 3.89 2.79 17.85
CA PHE A 211 2.98 1.93 17.10
C PHE A 211 2.81 0.58 17.81
N VAL A 212 1.59 0.04 17.77
CA VAL A 212 1.28 -1.31 18.28
C VAL A 212 0.61 -2.08 17.15
N THR A 213 1.32 -3.05 16.58
CA THR A 213 0.81 -3.89 15.49
C THR A 213 -0.45 -4.62 15.91
N GLY A 214 -1.56 -4.33 15.23
CA GLY A 214 -2.83 -5.04 15.33
C GLY A 214 -2.92 -6.09 14.23
N ASP A 215 -2.96 -5.64 12.98
CA ASP A 215 -3.01 -6.50 11.81
C ASP A 215 -1.71 -6.42 11.00
N ARG A 216 -1.35 -7.52 10.35
CA ARG A 216 -0.22 -7.63 9.45
C ARG A 216 -0.70 -8.13 8.10
N PHE A 217 -0.29 -7.46 7.06
CA PHE A 217 -0.60 -7.80 5.68
C PHE A 217 0.65 -8.40 5.01
N GLU A 218 0.52 -9.58 4.43
CA GLU A 218 1.58 -10.26 3.67
C GLU A 218 0.92 -11.07 2.55
N ASP A 219 0.62 -10.39 1.44
CA ASP A 219 0.09 -11.08 0.27
C ASP A 219 1.16 -11.96 -0.41
N PRO A 220 0.78 -13.02 -1.14
CA PRO A 220 1.72 -13.92 -1.81
C PRO A 220 2.78 -13.16 -2.62
N GLY A 221 4.05 -13.50 -2.45
CA GLY A 221 5.18 -12.82 -3.11
C GLY A 221 5.69 -11.57 -2.40
N TYR A 222 5.06 -11.18 -1.28
CA TYR A 222 5.47 -10.00 -0.50
C TYR A 222 5.61 -10.34 0.98
N ARG A 223 6.51 -9.64 1.68
CA ARG A 223 6.88 -9.98 3.05
C ARG A 223 7.11 -8.74 3.91
N VAL A 224 6.71 -8.87 5.18
CA VAL A 224 7.07 -7.93 6.26
C VAL A 224 8.08 -8.61 7.19
N ARG A 225 9.24 -8.01 7.39
CA ARG A 225 10.22 -8.44 8.39
C ARG A 225 10.31 -7.40 9.50
N LEU A 226 9.75 -7.70 10.66
CA LEU A 226 9.87 -6.84 11.83
C LEU A 226 11.33 -6.74 12.28
N LEU A 227 11.81 -5.54 12.52
CA LEU A 227 13.14 -5.23 13.06
C LEU A 227 13.04 -4.87 14.54
N THR A 228 12.03 -4.08 14.90
CA THR A 228 11.67 -3.70 16.26
C THR A 228 10.15 -3.51 16.32
N GLN A 229 9.61 -3.14 17.47
CA GLN A 229 8.18 -2.78 17.61
C GLN A 229 7.75 -1.64 16.66
N THR A 230 8.66 -0.72 16.33
CA THR A 230 8.36 0.48 15.53
C THR A 230 9.15 0.55 14.23
N ALA A 231 9.73 -0.57 13.78
CA ALA A 231 10.50 -0.64 12.55
C ALA A 231 10.35 -1.99 11.85
N PHE A 232 10.20 -1.96 10.53
CA PHE A 232 10.13 -3.16 9.70
C PHE A 232 10.64 -2.91 8.27
N LEU A 233 10.89 -4.01 7.58
CA LEU A 233 11.10 -4.02 6.14
C LEU A 233 9.86 -4.57 5.46
N ALA A 234 9.47 -3.97 4.35
CA ALA A 234 8.49 -4.49 3.41
C ALA A 234 9.19 -4.71 2.07
N SER A 235 9.09 -5.90 1.51
CA SER A 235 9.75 -6.25 0.25
C SER A 235 9.01 -7.32 -0.53
N SER A 236 9.24 -7.37 -1.84
CA SER A 236 9.02 -8.58 -2.63
C SER A 236 9.96 -9.70 -2.15
N THR A 237 9.53 -10.96 -2.31
CA THR A 237 10.30 -12.19 -1.94
C THR A 237 11.28 -12.62 -3.02
#